data_dc8d2c8a61bb99400f9b742713033cc4
#
_entry.id   dc8d2c8a61bb99400f9b742713033cc4
#
_cell.length_a   1.000
_cell.length_b   1.000
_cell.length_c   1.000
_cell.angle_alpha   90.00
_cell.angle_beta   90.00
_cell.angle_gamma   90.00
#
_symmetry.space_group_name_H-M   'P 1'
#
loop_
_entity.id
_entity.type
_entity.pdbx_description
1 polymer ?
#
loop_
_entity_poly.entity_id
_entity_poly.type
_entity_poly.pdbx_seq_one_letter_code
_entity_poly.pdbx_strand_id
1 'polypeptide(L)'
;MELLLNKLSTFGNALPGDITQGLIWGIMAIGVFITYKILDFADLTVDGTLGLGGVTAVVLISNGVPVPVAMLIAFLAGCMAGLCTALLNTMLGIPGILAGILTQLALYSVYLDINGKANAPISVDKFPLVISSRYVTAGNEVVDIICTVGTALLFVVLIIAALYWFFGTEYGMAIRATGCNSSMSKAEGINTKRTTIVALVLSNGFVGLAGALLAQYQGFADVNMGRGAIVIGLAAVIIGMVLGEVILRKRFNFIGKLSFTVIGAIVYFVVLRIVMLIGLSTDNTKMFSAIIVALFLAVPYIQKTSKTSFRKAGKRAANAAIDEAEHLGAALANSVNSPKKEGK
;
A
#
# COMPACT_ATOMS: atom_id res chain seq x y z
N MET A 1 -33.64 8.26 -17.88
CA MET A 1 -32.52 8.47 -18.80
C MET A 1 -31.66 9.66 -18.35
N GLU A 2 -32.23 10.84 -18.14
CA GLU A 2 -31.51 12.06 -17.69
C GLU A 2 -30.74 11.91 -16.36
N LEU A 3 -31.33 11.25 -15.38
CA LEU A 3 -30.71 11.03 -14.08
C LEU A 3 -29.45 10.13 -14.17
N LEU A 4 -29.42 9.18 -15.08
CA LEU A 4 -28.30 8.29 -15.37
C LEU A 4 -27.21 9.04 -16.15
N LEU A 5 -27.58 9.86 -17.13
CA LEU A 5 -26.67 10.71 -17.89
C LEU A 5 -25.99 11.75 -16.97
N ASN A 6 -26.76 12.34 -16.05
CA ASN A 6 -26.23 13.31 -15.08
C ASN A 6 -25.27 12.66 -14.09
N LYS A 7 -25.56 11.45 -13.62
CA LYS A 7 -24.62 10.66 -12.78
C LYS A 7 -23.35 10.29 -13.55
N LEU A 8 -23.46 9.94 -14.82
CA LEU A 8 -22.33 9.55 -15.65
C LEU A 8 -21.41 10.75 -15.97
N SER A 9 -21.99 11.93 -16.23
CA SER A 9 -21.22 13.16 -16.42
C SER A 9 -20.52 13.60 -15.13
N THR A 10 -21.18 13.50 -13.98
CA THR A 10 -20.60 13.77 -12.67
C THR A 10 -19.42 12.82 -12.38
N PHE A 11 -19.54 11.54 -12.77
CA PHE A 11 -18.45 10.57 -12.66
C PHE A 11 -17.27 10.95 -13.53
N GLY A 12 -17.50 11.28 -14.79
CA GLY A 12 -16.43 11.68 -15.72
C GLY A 12 -15.65 12.90 -15.24
N ASN A 13 -16.34 13.90 -14.70
CA ASN A 13 -15.72 15.12 -14.18
C ASN A 13 -14.95 14.89 -12.87
N ALA A 14 -15.33 13.90 -12.07
CA ALA A 14 -14.66 13.58 -10.80
C ALA A 14 -13.45 12.64 -10.97
N LEU A 15 -13.39 11.85 -12.05
CA LEU A 15 -12.33 10.86 -12.30
C LEU A 15 -10.90 11.41 -12.21
N PRO A 16 -10.56 12.58 -12.78
CA PRO A 16 -9.20 13.10 -12.68
C PRO A 16 -8.78 13.40 -11.23
N GLY A 17 -9.72 13.90 -10.42
CA GLY A 17 -9.49 14.13 -9.00
C GLY A 17 -9.24 12.82 -8.23
N ASP A 18 -10.02 11.78 -8.52
CA ASP A 18 -9.85 10.46 -7.90
C ASP A 18 -8.53 9.80 -8.31
N ILE A 19 -8.10 9.98 -9.57
CA ILE A 19 -6.79 9.51 -10.06
C ILE A 19 -5.67 10.25 -9.34
N THR A 20 -5.74 11.56 -9.21
CA THR A 20 -4.74 12.35 -8.46
C THR A 20 -4.66 11.89 -7.01
N GLN A 21 -5.79 11.77 -6.35
CA GLN A 21 -5.85 11.26 -4.98
C GLN A 21 -5.28 9.85 -4.89
N GLY A 22 -5.62 8.97 -5.83
CA GLY A 22 -5.05 7.63 -5.93
C GLY A 22 -3.55 7.60 -6.13
N LEU A 23 -2.97 8.54 -6.91
CA LEU A 23 -1.52 8.68 -7.09
C LEU A 23 -0.82 9.09 -5.80
N ILE A 24 -1.36 10.09 -5.07
CA ILE A 24 -0.80 10.55 -3.79
C ILE A 24 -0.83 9.45 -2.74
N TRP A 25 -1.99 8.79 -2.60
CA TRP A 25 -2.13 7.64 -1.70
C TRP A 25 -1.29 6.45 -2.17
N GLY A 26 -1.00 6.35 -3.47
CA GLY A 26 -0.08 5.38 -4.04
C GLY A 26 1.35 5.56 -3.52
N ILE A 27 1.81 6.81 -3.31
CA ILE A 27 3.12 7.09 -2.67
C ILE A 27 3.14 6.55 -1.24
N MET A 28 2.08 6.81 -0.46
CA MET A 28 1.92 6.26 0.88
C MET A 28 1.89 4.71 0.84
N ALA A 29 1.13 4.13 -0.09
CA ALA A 29 1.05 2.69 -0.27
C ALA A 29 2.41 2.05 -0.65
N ILE A 30 3.28 2.76 -1.37
CA ILE A 30 4.67 2.34 -1.61
C ILE A 30 5.44 2.26 -0.28
N GLY A 31 5.29 3.23 0.62
CA GLY A 31 5.84 3.16 1.98
C GLY A 31 5.35 1.91 2.71
N VAL A 32 4.05 1.69 2.74
CA VAL A 32 3.44 0.48 3.35
C VAL A 32 3.93 -0.81 2.66
N PHE A 33 4.13 -0.81 1.35
CA PHE A 33 4.69 -1.95 0.62
C PHE A 33 6.10 -2.32 1.13
N ILE A 34 6.93 -1.33 1.45
CA ILE A 34 8.29 -1.58 1.99
C ILE A 34 8.21 -2.28 3.34
N THR A 35 7.38 -1.79 4.26
CA THR A 35 7.26 -2.38 5.59
C THR A 35 6.53 -3.72 5.57
N TYR A 36 5.36 -3.77 4.95
CA TYR A 36 4.49 -4.94 4.97
C TYR A 36 4.98 -6.07 4.08
N LYS A 37 5.39 -5.76 2.80
CA LYS A 37 5.70 -6.82 1.82
C LYS A 37 7.18 -7.15 1.71
N ILE A 38 8.07 -6.17 1.93
CA ILE A 38 9.52 -6.40 1.81
C ILE A 38 10.10 -6.80 3.16
N LEU A 39 9.77 -6.07 4.24
CA LEU A 39 10.35 -6.30 5.58
C LEU A 39 9.56 -7.31 6.42
N ASP A 40 8.30 -7.60 6.04
CA ASP A 40 7.35 -8.41 6.84
C ASP A 40 7.10 -7.82 8.24
N PHE A 41 6.93 -6.51 8.30
CA PHE A 41 6.74 -5.74 9.52
C PHE A 41 5.42 -4.97 9.48
N ALA A 42 4.55 -5.18 10.47
CA ALA A 42 3.30 -4.44 10.62
C ALA A 42 3.57 -3.08 11.28
N ASP A 43 3.69 -2.04 10.46
CA ASP A 43 3.99 -0.67 10.89
C ASP A 43 2.72 0.18 10.99
N LEU A 44 2.24 0.40 12.20
CA LEU A 44 1.09 1.27 12.47
C LEU A 44 1.47 2.75 12.63
N THR A 45 2.76 3.10 12.54
CA THR A 45 3.23 4.49 12.60
C THR A 45 2.71 5.32 11.41
N VAL A 46 2.42 4.66 10.29
CA VAL A 46 1.94 5.26 9.04
C VAL A 46 0.79 6.25 9.26
N ASP A 47 -0.18 5.92 10.11
CA ASP A 47 -1.31 6.78 10.42
C ASP A 47 -0.87 8.12 11.05
N GLY A 48 0.08 8.07 11.99
CA GLY A 48 0.66 9.27 12.61
C GLY A 48 1.56 10.04 11.66
N THR A 49 2.40 9.32 10.92
CA THR A 49 3.39 9.93 10.02
C THR A 49 2.75 10.69 8.86
N LEU A 50 1.63 10.20 8.31
CA LEU A 50 0.88 10.90 7.26
C LEU A 50 0.39 12.27 7.77
N GLY A 51 -0.21 12.29 8.97
CA GLY A 51 -0.65 13.53 9.62
C GLY A 51 0.50 14.49 9.91
N LEU A 52 1.61 13.96 10.47
CA LEU A 52 2.81 14.75 10.73
C LEU A 52 3.34 15.42 9.46
N GLY A 53 3.46 14.66 8.36
CA GLY A 53 3.94 15.19 7.07
C GLY A 53 3.05 16.30 6.53
N GLY A 54 1.72 16.10 6.57
CA GLY A 54 0.74 17.10 6.13
C GLY A 54 0.80 18.38 6.95
N VAL A 55 0.75 18.28 8.28
CA VAL A 55 0.80 19.43 9.18
C VAL A 55 2.13 20.18 9.05
N THR A 56 3.26 19.46 9.04
CA THR A 56 4.58 20.08 8.89
C THR A 56 4.67 20.88 7.59
N ALA A 57 4.20 20.33 6.47
CA ALA A 57 4.22 21.02 5.19
C ALA A 57 3.34 22.29 5.20
N VAL A 58 2.10 22.18 5.69
CA VAL A 58 1.16 23.31 5.72
C VAL A 58 1.67 24.43 6.60
N VAL A 59 2.18 24.14 7.80
CA VAL A 59 2.71 25.14 8.72
C VAL A 59 3.93 25.86 8.13
N LEU A 60 4.87 25.11 7.52
CA LEU A 60 6.05 25.70 6.90
C LEU A 60 5.70 26.59 5.70
N ILE A 61 4.80 26.15 4.81
CA ILE A 61 4.37 26.92 3.66
C ILE A 61 3.63 28.18 4.11
N SER A 62 2.76 28.08 5.11
CA SER A 62 2.04 29.22 5.68
C SER A 62 2.97 30.27 6.31
N ASN A 63 4.14 29.85 6.80
CA ASN A 63 5.20 30.72 7.32
C ASN A 63 6.16 31.23 6.22
N GLY A 64 5.85 31.01 4.94
CA GLY A 64 6.62 31.54 3.82
C GLY A 64 7.82 30.68 3.39
N VAL A 65 7.96 29.46 3.89
CA VAL A 65 9.02 28.54 3.45
C VAL A 65 8.69 28.04 2.03
N PRO A 66 9.68 28.01 1.11
CA PRO A 66 9.47 27.46 -0.25
C PRO A 66 8.92 26.03 -0.20
N VAL A 67 7.92 25.75 -1.04
CA VAL A 67 7.20 24.45 -1.04
C VAL A 67 8.11 23.23 -1.18
N PRO A 68 9.14 23.20 -2.07
CA PRO A 68 10.05 22.06 -2.15
C PRO A 68 10.83 21.81 -0.85
N VAL A 69 11.21 22.89 -0.13
CA VAL A 69 11.89 22.77 1.17
C VAL A 69 10.95 22.24 2.24
N ALA A 70 9.71 22.72 2.27
CA ALA A 70 8.68 22.22 3.19
C ALA A 70 8.40 20.74 2.98
N MET A 71 8.35 20.27 1.73
CA MET A 71 8.21 18.87 1.39
C MET A 71 9.41 18.02 1.82
N LEU A 72 10.63 18.53 1.65
CA LEU A 72 11.83 17.84 2.13
C LEU A 72 11.83 17.71 3.65
N ILE A 73 11.44 18.76 4.38
CA ILE A 73 11.33 18.74 5.83
C ILE A 73 10.22 17.76 6.27
N ALA A 74 9.10 17.70 5.59
CA ALA A 74 8.04 16.73 5.84
C ALA A 74 8.51 15.28 5.63
N PHE A 75 9.30 15.03 4.57
CA PHE A 75 9.95 13.74 4.37
C PHE A 75 10.90 13.38 5.51
N LEU A 76 11.75 14.31 5.95
CA LEU A 76 12.67 14.11 7.07
C LEU A 76 11.93 13.91 8.40
N ALA A 77 10.84 14.63 8.64
CA ALA A 77 9.97 14.42 9.81
C ALA A 77 9.38 13.01 9.80
N GLY A 78 8.94 12.51 8.64
CA GLY A 78 8.52 11.12 8.46
C GLY A 78 9.66 10.14 8.75
N CYS A 79 10.86 10.39 8.27
CA CYS A 79 12.05 9.58 8.58
C CYS A 79 12.32 9.51 10.09
N MET A 80 12.18 10.63 10.81
CA MET A 80 12.33 10.67 12.26
C MET A 80 11.26 9.86 12.99
N ALA A 81 10.01 9.91 12.53
CA ALA A 81 8.92 9.10 13.05
C ALA A 81 9.22 7.60 12.87
N GLY A 82 9.65 7.18 11.68
CA GLY A 82 10.07 5.82 11.40
C GLY A 82 11.28 5.38 12.22
N LEU A 83 12.22 6.30 12.47
CA LEU A 83 13.40 6.04 13.34
C LEU A 83 12.95 5.78 14.78
N CYS A 84 12.02 6.56 15.33
CA CYS A 84 11.47 6.34 16.66
C CYS A 84 10.88 4.93 16.80
N THR A 85 10.00 4.53 15.89
CA THR A 85 9.42 3.17 15.87
C THR A 85 10.48 2.10 15.73
N ALA A 86 11.46 2.29 14.86
CA ALA A 86 12.55 1.36 14.66
C ALA A 86 13.41 1.18 15.92
N LEU A 87 13.70 2.26 16.64
CA LEU A 87 14.47 2.21 17.90
C LEU A 87 13.68 1.52 19.00
N LEU A 88 12.39 1.81 19.16
CA LEU A 88 11.52 1.11 20.10
C LEU A 88 11.51 -0.40 19.85
N ASN A 89 11.47 -0.81 18.60
CA ASN A 89 11.45 -2.22 18.24
C ASN A 89 12.84 -2.88 18.39
N THR A 90 13.91 -2.26 17.83
CA THR A 90 15.22 -2.92 17.71
C THR A 90 16.09 -2.80 18.95
N MET A 91 15.95 -1.71 19.73
CA MET A 91 16.74 -1.47 20.94
C MET A 91 15.99 -1.90 22.20
N LEU A 92 14.71 -1.54 22.32
CA LEU A 92 13.90 -1.86 23.50
C LEU A 92 13.19 -3.21 23.36
N GLY A 93 13.21 -3.85 22.19
CA GLY A 93 12.58 -5.16 21.97
C GLY A 93 11.05 -5.12 21.97
N ILE A 94 10.45 -3.94 21.86
CA ILE A 94 8.98 -3.79 21.82
C ILE A 94 8.43 -4.40 20.52
N PRO A 95 7.35 -5.22 20.58
CA PRO A 95 6.73 -5.77 19.38
C PRO A 95 6.39 -4.67 18.36
N GLY A 96 6.61 -4.92 17.06
CA GLY A 96 6.49 -3.92 16.00
C GLY A 96 5.16 -3.18 15.96
N ILE A 97 4.05 -3.92 16.11
CA ILE A 97 2.69 -3.34 16.17
C ILE A 97 2.57 -2.35 17.33
N LEU A 98 3.05 -2.73 18.52
CA LEU A 98 2.97 -1.90 19.71
C LEU A 98 3.89 -0.67 19.60
N ALA A 99 5.11 -0.83 19.06
CA ALA A 99 6.02 0.27 18.80
C ALA A 99 5.40 1.31 17.85
N GLY A 100 4.72 0.85 16.78
CA GLY A 100 4.00 1.71 15.85
C GLY A 100 2.86 2.48 16.52
N ILE A 101 2.03 1.82 17.35
CA ILE A 101 0.94 2.48 18.09
C ILE A 101 1.48 3.52 19.04
N LEU A 102 2.55 3.23 19.79
CA LEU A 102 3.15 4.18 20.74
C LEU A 102 3.68 5.43 20.00
N THR A 103 4.38 5.23 18.89
CA THR A 103 4.87 6.35 18.07
C THR A 103 3.72 7.16 17.49
N GLN A 104 2.67 6.51 16.96
CA GLN A 104 1.48 7.19 16.43
C GLN A 104 0.80 8.07 17.50
N LEU A 105 0.64 7.56 18.72
CA LEU A 105 0.07 8.33 19.83
C LEU A 105 0.93 9.53 20.22
N ALA A 106 2.24 9.36 20.26
CA ALA A 106 3.17 10.46 20.53
C ALA A 106 3.13 11.52 19.42
N LEU A 107 3.11 11.09 18.16
CA LEU A 107 3.04 11.98 16.99
C LEU A 107 1.75 12.81 16.99
N TYR A 108 0.62 12.26 17.47
CA TYR A 108 -0.64 13.00 17.58
C TYR A 108 -0.46 14.30 18.39
N SER A 109 0.22 14.24 19.53
CA SER A 109 0.50 15.43 20.34
C SER A 109 1.49 16.37 19.64
N VAL A 110 2.55 15.82 19.02
CA VAL A 110 3.58 16.62 18.34
C VAL A 110 2.99 17.45 17.20
N TYR A 111 2.18 16.84 16.31
CA TYR A 111 1.63 17.64 15.22
C TYR A 111 0.46 18.54 15.64
N LEU A 112 -0.21 18.25 16.76
CA LEU A 112 -1.16 19.19 17.36
C LEU A 112 -0.46 20.43 17.90
N ASP A 113 0.69 20.26 18.55
CA ASP A 113 1.52 21.37 19.03
C ASP A 113 2.09 22.20 17.88
N ILE A 114 2.58 21.54 16.80
CA ILE A 114 3.08 22.21 15.60
C ILE A 114 1.96 23.02 14.92
N ASN A 115 0.77 22.46 14.83
CA ASN A 115 -0.35 23.08 14.12
C ASN A 115 -1.05 24.18 14.97
N GLY A 116 -1.01 24.06 16.29
CA GLY A 116 -1.73 24.93 17.23
C GLY A 116 -3.26 24.86 17.14
N LYS A 117 -3.81 24.13 16.17
CA LYS A 117 -5.24 23.97 15.86
C LYS A 117 -5.51 22.56 15.35
N ALA A 118 -6.76 22.10 15.46
CA ALA A 118 -7.16 20.79 14.93
C ALA A 118 -7.11 20.73 13.39
N ASN A 119 -7.34 21.84 12.71
CA ASN A 119 -7.29 21.97 11.26
C ASN A 119 -6.59 23.26 10.86
N ALA A 120 -5.60 23.18 9.97
CA ALA A 120 -4.91 24.33 9.37
C ALA A 120 -5.21 24.39 7.87
N PRO A 121 -6.00 25.38 7.42
CA PRO A 121 -6.22 25.59 6.01
C PRO A 121 -4.99 26.24 5.37
N ILE A 122 -4.70 25.84 4.12
CA ILE A 122 -3.72 26.50 3.25
C ILE A 122 -4.44 27.03 2.01
N SER A 123 -4.20 28.31 1.68
CA SER A 123 -4.81 28.90 0.50
C SER A 123 -4.08 28.43 -0.77
N VAL A 124 -4.79 27.68 -1.59
CA VAL A 124 -4.30 27.15 -2.87
C VAL A 124 -4.00 28.28 -3.87
N ASP A 125 -4.69 29.41 -3.74
CA ASP A 125 -4.55 30.56 -4.66
C ASP A 125 -3.42 31.52 -4.24
N LYS A 126 -2.93 31.45 -2.99
CA LYS A 126 -1.90 32.36 -2.48
C LYS A 126 -0.49 31.80 -2.56
N PHE A 127 -0.35 30.48 -2.57
CA PHE A 127 0.95 29.83 -2.54
C PHE A 127 1.17 29.01 -3.82
N PRO A 128 2.39 29.03 -4.40
CA PRO A 128 2.74 28.20 -5.55
C PRO A 128 2.89 26.73 -5.11
N LEU A 129 1.78 26.05 -4.90
CA LEU A 129 1.77 24.64 -4.50
C LEU A 129 2.26 23.75 -5.64
N VAL A 130 2.89 22.63 -5.30
CA VAL A 130 3.45 21.72 -6.31
C VAL A 130 2.34 20.88 -6.97
N ILE A 131 1.34 20.46 -6.21
CA ILE A 131 0.26 19.62 -6.74
C ILE A 131 -0.89 20.44 -7.31
N SER A 132 -1.22 21.57 -6.72
CA SER A 132 -2.26 22.45 -7.27
C SER A 132 -1.62 23.56 -8.09
N SER A 133 -1.82 23.54 -9.38
CA SER A 133 -1.29 24.54 -10.30
C SER A 133 -2.20 25.76 -10.49
N ARG A 134 -3.29 25.89 -9.70
CA ARG A 134 -4.25 27.01 -9.79
C ARG A 134 -3.59 28.38 -9.72
N TYR A 135 -2.54 28.51 -8.90
CA TYR A 135 -1.75 29.74 -8.82
C TYR A 135 -1.05 30.10 -10.13
N VAL A 136 -0.63 29.10 -10.92
CA VAL A 136 0.12 29.27 -12.17
C VAL A 136 -0.80 29.33 -13.39
N THR A 137 -1.92 28.62 -13.35
CA THR A 137 -2.78 28.33 -14.52
C THR A 137 -3.89 29.37 -14.74
N ALA A 138 -4.03 30.36 -13.83
CA ALA A 138 -4.94 31.51 -13.95
C ALA A 138 -6.37 31.19 -14.47
N GLY A 139 -6.96 30.04 -14.05
CA GLY A 139 -8.40 29.75 -14.26
C GLY A 139 -8.75 28.78 -15.38
N ASN A 140 -7.79 28.17 -16.07
CA ASN A 140 -8.08 27.09 -17.03
C ASN A 140 -8.20 25.73 -16.32
N GLU A 141 -9.42 25.30 -15.97
CA GLU A 141 -9.67 24.06 -15.22
C GLU A 141 -9.04 22.81 -15.87
N VAL A 142 -9.07 22.69 -17.19
CA VAL A 142 -8.51 21.52 -17.90
C VAL A 142 -6.99 21.48 -17.77
N VAL A 143 -6.31 22.61 -17.87
CA VAL A 143 -4.87 22.69 -17.73
C VAL A 143 -4.45 22.43 -16.29
N ASP A 144 -5.21 22.94 -15.31
CA ASP A 144 -4.97 22.66 -13.88
C ASP A 144 -5.06 21.16 -13.56
N ILE A 145 -6.09 20.49 -14.07
CA ILE A 145 -6.25 19.03 -13.90
C ILE A 145 -5.06 18.27 -14.51
N ILE A 146 -4.67 18.59 -15.74
CA ILE A 146 -3.56 17.90 -16.42
C ILE A 146 -2.24 18.14 -15.69
N CYS A 147 -1.97 19.35 -15.24
CA CYS A 147 -0.78 19.68 -14.47
C CYS A 147 -0.76 18.96 -13.12
N THR A 148 -1.89 18.93 -12.42
CA THR A 148 -2.04 18.28 -11.11
C THR A 148 -1.82 16.77 -11.20
N VAL A 149 -2.46 16.08 -12.17
CA VAL A 149 -2.23 14.65 -12.43
C VAL A 149 -0.80 14.39 -12.87
N GLY A 150 -0.26 15.24 -13.77
CA GLY A 150 1.09 15.12 -14.31
C GLY A 150 2.17 15.26 -13.23
N THR A 151 2.02 16.22 -12.33
CA THR A 151 2.97 16.41 -11.22
C THR A 151 2.90 15.25 -10.22
N ALA A 152 1.70 14.78 -9.85
CA ALA A 152 1.55 13.61 -8.99
C ALA A 152 2.19 12.37 -9.62
N LEU A 153 1.96 12.14 -10.92
CA LEU A 153 2.57 11.04 -11.67
C LEU A 153 4.11 11.16 -11.71
N LEU A 154 4.64 12.36 -11.91
CA LEU A 154 6.08 12.61 -11.90
C LEU A 154 6.70 12.19 -10.56
N PHE A 155 6.09 12.57 -9.43
CA PHE A 155 6.56 12.15 -8.11
C PHE A 155 6.55 10.63 -7.96
N VAL A 156 5.47 9.98 -8.37
CA VAL A 156 5.38 8.50 -8.33
C VAL A 156 6.50 7.85 -9.14
N VAL A 157 6.74 8.31 -10.37
CA VAL A 157 7.79 7.77 -11.25
C VAL A 157 9.18 7.98 -10.64
N LEU A 158 9.47 9.18 -10.10
CA LEU A 158 10.74 9.48 -9.44
C LEU A 158 10.97 8.59 -8.21
N ILE A 159 9.93 8.39 -7.39
CA ILE A 159 10.01 7.53 -6.20
C ILE A 159 10.22 6.07 -6.59
N ILE A 160 9.51 5.56 -7.60
CA ILE A 160 9.70 4.21 -8.10
C ILE A 160 11.11 4.02 -8.66
N ALA A 161 11.64 4.99 -9.42
CA ALA A 161 13.00 4.95 -9.96
C ALA A 161 14.05 4.96 -8.83
N ALA A 162 13.90 5.83 -7.84
CA ALA A 162 14.79 5.92 -6.69
C ALA A 162 14.78 4.61 -5.87
N LEU A 163 13.60 4.04 -5.61
CA LEU A 163 13.47 2.78 -4.89
C LEU A 163 14.00 1.59 -5.69
N TYR A 164 13.79 1.57 -7.00
CA TYR A 164 14.36 0.54 -7.84
C TYR A 164 15.90 0.53 -7.77
N TRP A 165 16.50 1.72 -7.85
CA TRP A 165 17.94 1.87 -7.68
C TRP A 165 18.38 1.45 -6.27
N PHE A 166 17.71 1.94 -5.21
CA PHE A 166 18.05 1.64 -3.81
C PHE A 166 17.94 0.14 -3.51
N PHE A 167 16.87 -0.54 -3.92
CA PHE A 167 16.70 -1.97 -3.70
C PHE A 167 17.57 -2.86 -4.60
N GLY A 168 18.29 -2.28 -5.55
CA GLY A 168 19.37 -2.92 -6.30
C GLY A 168 20.72 -2.87 -5.59
N THR A 169 20.88 -2.03 -4.55
CA THR A 169 22.12 -1.94 -3.76
C THR A 169 22.21 -3.09 -2.76
N GLU A 170 23.42 -3.28 -2.17
CA GLU A 170 23.69 -4.28 -1.13
C GLU A 170 22.75 -4.10 0.08
N TYR A 171 22.50 -2.85 0.51
CA TYR A 171 21.55 -2.56 1.58
C TYR A 171 20.12 -2.96 1.23
N GLY A 172 19.66 -2.68 0.03
CA GLY A 172 18.34 -3.07 -0.43
C GLY A 172 18.18 -4.59 -0.50
N MET A 173 19.20 -5.30 -0.94
CA MET A 173 19.21 -6.77 -0.94
C MET A 173 19.20 -7.33 0.49
N ALA A 174 19.96 -6.73 1.42
CA ALA A 174 19.97 -7.12 2.83
C ALA A 174 18.61 -6.92 3.50
N ILE A 175 17.87 -5.83 3.18
CA ILE A 175 16.50 -5.60 3.67
C ILE A 175 15.57 -6.70 3.16
N ARG A 176 15.63 -7.06 1.87
CA ARG A 176 14.82 -8.16 1.30
C ARG A 176 15.12 -9.50 1.95
N ALA A 177 16.41 -9.82 2.17
CA ALA A 177 16.82 -11.04 2.83
C ALA A 177 16.28 -11.09 4.27
N THR A 178 16.38 -9.97 5.01
CA THR A 178 15.87 -9.84 6.38
C THR A 178 14.37 -10.11 6.47
N GLY A 179 13.58 -9.58 5.53
CA GLY A 179 12.13 -9.80 5.49
C GLY A 179 11.74 -11.22 5.07
N CYS A 180 12.54 -11.89 4.23
CA CYS A 180 12.28 -13.28 3.86
C CYS A 180 12.54 -14.25 5.03
N ASN A 181 13.67 -14.11 5.72
CA ASN A 181 14.03 -14.93 6.87
C ASN A 181 15.09 -14.22 7.72
N SER A 182 14.68 -13.59 8.80
CA SER A 182 15.56 -12.83 9.67
C SER A 182 16.61 -13.70 10.39
N SER A 183 16.29 -14.95 10.70
CA SER A 183 17.21 -15.87 11.38
C SER A 183 18.32 -16.32 10.45
N MET A 184 17.99 -16.67 9.20
CA MET A 184 18.98 -17.02 8.17
C MET A 184 19.89 -15.82 7.84
N SER A 185 19.30 -14.64 7.67
CA SER A 185 20.06 -13.41 7.39
C SER A 185 21.07 -13.08 8.50
N LYS A 186 20.71 -13.31 9.77
CA LYS A 186 21.67 -13.19 10.89
C LYS A 186 22.79 -14.19 10.81
N ALA A 187 22.51 -15.44 10.43
CA ALA A 187 23.52 -16.49 10.30
C ALA A 187 24.54 -16.17 9.18
N GLU A 188 24.10 -15.46 8.13
CA GLU A 188 24.97 -14.97 7.05
C GLU A 188 25.68 -13.65 7.39
N GLY A 189 25.57 -13.14 8.61
CA GLY A 189 26.27 -11.94 9.08
C GLY A 189 25.55 -10.63 8.79
N ILE A 190 24.32 -10.64 8.26
CA ILE A 190 23.53 -9.43 8.02
C ILE A 190 23.04 -8.88 9.37
N ASN A 191 23.28 -7.59 9.61
CA ASN A 191 22.76 -6.91 10.79
C ASN A 191 21.29 -6.55 10.60
N THR A 192 20.39 -7.48 10.99
CA THR A 192 18.93 -7.33 10.82
C THR A 192 18.35 -6.13 11.58
N LYS A 193 18.99 -5.68 12.68
CA LYS A 193 18.57 -4.46 13.39
C LYS A 193 18.75 -3.21 12.51
N ARG A 194 19.92 -3.09 11.86
CA ARG A 194 20.20 -1.96 10.96
C ARG A 194 19.30 -1.97 9.73
N THR A 195 19.07 -3.13 9.12
CA THR A 195 18.21 -3.26 7.94
C THR A 195 16.77 -2.90 8.28
N THR A 196 16.25 -3.30 9.45
CA THR A 196 14.92 -2.90 9.93
C THR A 196 14.83 -1.39 10.15
N ILE A 197 15.83 -0.76 10.79
CA ILE A 197 15.87 0.68 11.01
C ILE A 197 15.80 1.43 9.66
N VAL A 198 16.66 1.09 8.71
CA VAL A 198 16.72 1.76 7.41
C VAL A 198 15.40 1.60 6.64
N ALA A 199 14.78 0.42 6.67
CA ALA A 199 13.54 0.15 6.00
C ALA A 199 12.36 0.96 6.59
N LEU A 200 12.25 1.05 7.93
CA LEU A 200 11.21 1.83 8.61
C LEU A 200 11.40 3.34 8.42
N VAL A 201 12.64 3.83 8.47
CA VAL A 201 12.98 5.24 8.19
C VAL A 201 12.59 5.62 6.78
N LEU A 202 12.98 4.82 5.79
CA LEU A 202 12.69 5.10 4.38
C LEU A 202 11.18 5.03 4.09
N SER A 203 10.50 4.02 4.61
CA SER A 203 9.05 3.86 4.46
C SER A 203 8.29 5.07 5.01
N ASN A 204 8.53 5.42 6.27
CA ASN A 204 7.85 6.54 6.91
C ASN A 204 8.24 7.90 6.31
N GLY A 205 9.45 8.04 5.74
CA GLY A 205 9.80 9.20 4.94
C GLY A 205 8.86 9.40 3.75
N PHE A 206 8.60 8.36 2.96
CA PHE A 206 7.64 8.45 1.85
C PHE A 206 6.21 8.66 2.31
N VAL A 207 5.81 8.12 3.46
CA VAL A 207 4.50 8.39 4.06
C VAL A 207 4.37 9.86 4.46
N GLY A 208 5.40 10.45 5.09
CA GLY A 208 5.42 11.88 5.41
C GLY A 208 5.36 12.76 4.17
N LEU A 209 6.09 12.40 3.10
CA LEU A 209 6.01 13.09 1.81
C LEU A 209 4.60 12.99 1.21
N ALA A 210 3.97 11.81 1.25
CA ALA A 210 2.60 11.62 0.78
C ALA A 210 1.62 12.50 1.58
N GLY A 211 1.80 12.61 2.90
CA GLY A 211 1.02 13.52 3.74
C GLY A 211 1.16 14.99 3.33
N ALA A 212 2.38 15.43 3.02
CA ALA A 212 2.65 16.79 2.53
C ALA A 212 1.96 17.07 1.18
N LEU A 213 1.97 16.11 0.27
CA LEU A 213 1.31 16.21 -1.03
C LEU A 213 -0.22 16.18 -0.88
N LEU A 214 -0.73 15.33 0.03
CA LEU A 214 -2.17 15.22 0.31
C LEU A 214 -2.72 16.51 0.90
N ALA A 215 -2.02 17.14 1.85
CA ALA A 215 -2.42 18.40 2.45
C ALA A 215 -2.45 19.55 1.43
N GLN A 216 -1.48 19.59 0.50
CA GLN A 216 -1.48 20.55 -0.62
C GLN A 216 -2.64 20.32 -1.59
N TYR A 217 -2.98 19.07 -1.86
CA TYR A 217 -4.08 18.69 -2.75
C TYR A 217 -5.44 19.06 -2.15
N GLN A 218 -5.62 18.77 -0.85
CA GLN A 218 -6.88 19.05 -0.14
C GLN A 218 -7.04 20.52 0.23
N GLY A 219 -5.96 21.29 0.30
CA GLY A 219 -5.96 22.68 0.75
C GLY A 219 -6.05 22.84 2.26
N PHE A 220 -5.82 21.79 3.02
CA PHE A 220 -5.77 21.84 4.50
C PHE A 220 -5.01 20.64 5.07
N ALA A 221 -4.50 20.78 6.29
CA ALA A 221 -4.02 19.67 7.10
C ALA A 221 -4.91 19.51 8.34
N ASP A 222 -5.45 18.31 8.52
CA ASP A 222 -6.26 17.93 9.68
C ASP A 222 -5.50 16.92 10.54
N VAL A 223 -5.64 17.06 11.87
CA VAL A 223 -5.00 16.14 12.85
C VAL A 223 -5.45 14.69 12.65
N ASN A 224 -6.61 14.47 12.06
CA ASN A 224 -7.17 13.14 11.84
C ASN A 224 -7.00 12.63 10.39
N MET A 225 -6.27 13.37 9.53
CA MET A 225 -6.13 13.02 8.11
C MET A 225 -5.44 11.66 7.89
N GLY A 226 -4.60 11.22 8.82
CA GLY A 226 -3.91 9.93 8.76
C GLY A 226 -4.69 8.76 9.36
N ARG A 227 -5.82 9.00 10.05
CA ARG A 227 -6.55 7.91 10.70
C ARG A 227 -7.14 6.92 9.70
N GLY A 228 -6.66 5.67 9.76
CA GLY A 228 -7.04 4.58 8.87
C GLY A 228 -6.25 4.55 7.57
N ALA A 229 -5.20 5.35 7.43
CA ALA A 229 -4.32 5.37 6.27
C ALA A 229 -3.67 4.02 6.03
N ILE A 230 -3.23 3.34 7.09
CA ILE A 230 -2.64 1.99 6.99
C ILE A 230 -3.60 1.00 6.32
N VAL A 231 -4.89 1.07 6.61
CA VAL A 231 -5.91 0.16 6.04
C VAL A 231 -6.03 0.41 4.54
N ILE A 232 -6.07 1.66 4.11
CA ILE A 232 -6.11 2.05 2.68
C ILE A 232 -4.80 1.62 2.00
N GLY A 233 -3.65 1.83 2.63
CA GLY A 233 -2.35 1.42 2.12
C GLY A 233 -2.23 -0.08 1.91
N LEU A 234 -2.63 -0.88 2.90
CA LEU A 234 -2.66 -2.34 2.78
C LEU A 234 -3.62 -2.81 1.68
N ALA A 235 -4.81 -2.20 1.59
CA ALA A 235 -5.74 -2.50 0.51
C ALA A 235 -5.13 -2.22 -0.86
N ALA A 236 -4.51 -1.05 -1.04
CA ALA A 236 -3.84 -0.67 -2.28
C ALA A 236 -2.72 -1.65 -2.66
N VAL A 237 -1.88 -2.05 -1.69
CA VAL A 237 -0.83 -3.05 -1.89
C VAL A 237 -1.43 -4.38 -2.35
N ILE A 238 -2.47 -4.88 -1.68
CA ILE A 238 -3.06 -6.20 -1.96
C ILE A 238 -3.79 -6.18 -3.30
N ILE A 239 -4.60 -5.15 -3.57
CA ILE A 239 -5.27 -4.97 -4.87
C ILE A 239 -4.23 -4.94 -5.99
N GLY A 240 -3.18 -4.13 -5.82
CA GLY A 240 -2.09 -4.01 -6.78
C GLY A 240 -1.38 -5.34 -7.02
N MET A 241 -1.05 -6.07 -5.96
CA MET A 241 -0.39 -7.39 -6.09
C MET A 241 -1.27 -8.41 -6.80
N VAL A 242 -2.56 -8.49 -6.47
CA VAL A 242 -3.51 -9.41 -7.14
C VAL A 242 -3.67 -9.07 -8.62
N LEU A 243 -3.85 -7.79 -8.95
CA LEU A 243 -3.95 -7.33 -10.33
C LEU A 243 -2.65 -7.60 -11.11
N GLY A 244 -1.50 -7.31 -10.50
CA GLY A 244 -0.20 -7.54 -11.11
C GLY A 244 0.08 -9.02 -11.40
N GLU A 245 -0.28 -9.91 -10.48
CA GLU A 245 -0.15 -11.37 -10.67
C GLU A 245 -1.05 -11.88 -11.79
N VAL A 246 -2.27 -11.35 -11.93
CA VAL A 246 -3.20 -11.74 -12.99
C VAL A 246 -2.74 -11.24 -14.37
N ILE A 247 -2.29 -9.98 -14.45
CA ILE A 247 -1.96 -9.31 -15.72
C ILE A 247 -0.57 -9.71 -16.21
N LEU A 248 0.46 -9.60 -15.35
CA LEU A 248 1.87 -9.81 -15.73
C LEU A 248 2.35 -11.25 -15.53
N ARG A 249 1.65 -12.07 -14.75
CA ARG A 249 2.00 -13.47 -14.49
C ARG A 249 3.50 -13.68 -14.18
N LYS A 250 4.25 -14.37 -15.10
CA LYS A 250 5.67 -14.69 -14.93
C LYS A 250 6.61 -13.49 -15.03
N ARG A 251 6.18 -12.36 -15.59
CA ARG A 251 6.98 -11.13 -15.76
C ARG A 251 6.78 -10.10 -14.64
N PHE A 252 6.21 -10.51 -13.51
CA PHE A 252 5.92 -9.62 -12.39
C PHE A 252 7.21 -9.27 -11.61
N ASN A 253 7.99 -8.35 -12.18
CA ASN A 253 9.24 -7.85 -11.64
C ASN A 253 9.02 -6.86 -10.47
N PHE A 254 10.11 -6.45 -9.80
CA PHE A 254 10.06 -5.52 -8.67
C PHE A 254 9.44 -4.16 -9.04
N ILE A 255 9.82 -3.58 -10.20
CA ILE A 255 9.19 -2.36 -10.73
C ILE A 255 7.68 -2.58 -10.91
N GLY A 256 7.29 -3.72 -11.48
CA GLY A 256 5.89 -4.09 -11.64
C GLY A 256 5.15 -4.08 -10.30
N LYS A 257 5.74 -4.65 -9.25
CA LYS A 257 5.12 -4.66 -7.91
C LYS A 257 4.88 -3.26 -7.36
N LEU A 258 5.85 -2.36 -7.49
CA LEU A 258 5.72 -0.97 -7.06
C LEU A 258 4.67 -0.22 -7.90
N SER A 259 4.72 -0.35 -9.23
CA SER A 259 3.76 0.31 -10.13
C SER A 259 2.33 -0.21 -9.91
N PHE A 260 2.15 -1.51 -9.74
CA PHE A 260 0.84 -2.08 -9.46
C PHE A 260 0.31 -1.72 -8.06
N THR A 261 1.19 -1.46 -7.07
CA THR A 261 0.77 -0.90 -5.78
C THR A 261 0.10 0.47 -5.96
N VAL A 262 0.65 1.34 -6.82
CA VAL A 262 0.04 2.64 -7.13
C VAL A 262 -1.26 2.47 -7.92
N ILE A 263 -1.28 1.57 -8.91
CA ILE A 263 -2.52 1.23 -9.64
C ILE A 263 -3.58 0.71 -8.68
N GLY A 264 -3.20 -0.09 -7.69
CA GLY A 264 -4.11 -0.57 -6.64
C GLY A 264 -4.73 0.57 -5.82
N ALA A 265 -3.95 1.61 -5.50
CA ALA A 265 -4.48 2.80 -4.84
C ALA A 265 -5.48 3.56 -5.74
N ILE A 266 -5.17 3.74 -7.02
CA ILE A 266 -6.10 4.36 -7.98
C ILE A 266 -7.40 3.57 -8.07
N VAL A 267 -7.30 2.25 -8.24
CA VAL A 267 -8.47 1.36 -8.32
C VAL A 267 -9.32 1.45 -7.05
N TYR A 268 -8.69 1.52 -5.88
CA TYR A 268 -9.39 1.69 -4.61
C TYR A 268 -10.24 2.97 -4.60
N PHE A 269 -9.68 4.13 -5.00
CA PHE A 269 -10.42 5.40 -5.02
C PHE A 269 -11.50 5.43 -6.09
N VAL A 270 -11.27 4.85 -7.26
CA VAL A 270 -12.30 4.71 -8.30
C VAL A 270 -13.47 3.85 -7.84
N VAL A 271 -13.20 2.71 -7.17
CA VAL A 271 -14.25 1.87 -6.59
C VAL A 271 -15.04 2.60 -5.51
N LEU A 272 -14.34 3.34 -4.64
CA LEU A 272 -14.98 4.17 -3.62
C LEU A 272 -15.91 5.23 -4.26
N ARG A 273 -15.49 5.86 -5.35
CA ARG A 273 -16.33 6.82 -6.11
C ARG A 273 -17.56 6.16 -6.70
N ILE A 274 -17.44 4.96 -7.28
CA ILE A 274 -18.58 4.21 -7.81
C ILE A 274 -19.61 3.93 -6.71
N VAL A 275 -19.16 3.54 -5.52
CA VAL A 275 -20.05 3.30 -4.38
C VAL A 275 -20.78 4.57 -3.94
N MET A 276 -20.10 5.73 -3.95
CA MET A 276 -20.75 7.02 -3.64
C MET A 276 -21.80 7.40 -4.68
N LEU A 277 -21.62 7.08 -5.97
CA LEU A 277 -22.57 7.35 -7.04
C LEU A 277 -23.89 6.58 -6.91
N ILE A 278 -23.88 5.45 -6.21
CA ILE A 278 -25.09 4.66 -5.94
C ILE A 278 -26.06 5.42 -5.01
N GLY A 279 -25.63 6.54 -4.43
CA GLY A 279 -26.48 7.44 -3.64
C GLY A 279 -26.30 7.25 -2.12
N LEU A 280 -25.18 6.69 -1.71
CA LEU A 280 -24.83 6.55 -0.30
C LEU A 280 -24.29 7.87 0.25
N SER A 281 -24.70 8.23 1.46
CA SER A 281 -24.29 9.48 2.10
C SER A 281 -22.77 9.52 2.34
N THR A 282 -22.17 10.70 2.18
CA THR A 282 -20.74 10.93 2.44
C THR A 282 -20.34 10.61 3.86
N ASP A 283 -21.25 10.70 4.83
CA ASP A 283 -21.01 10.38 6.25
C ASP A 283 -20.63 8.90 6.46
N ASN A 284 -21.15 8.02 5.62
CA ASN A 284 -20.89 6.58 5.67
C ASN A 284 -19.66 6.13 4.87
N THR A 285 -18.88 7.07 4.31
CA THR A 285 -17.71 6.77 3.47
C THR A 285 -16.71 5.85 4.18
N LYS A 286 -16.45 6.06 5.48
CA LYS A 286 -15.54 5.22 6.26
C LYS A 286 -16.04 3.79 6.41
N MET A 287 -17.34 3.60 6.58
CA MET A 287 -17.94 2.26 6.67
C MET A 287 -17.82 1.53 5.32
N PHE A 288 -18.14 2.18 4.21
CA PHE A 288 -18.00 1.58 2.87
C PHE A 288 -16.55 1.30 2.52
N SER A 289 -15.64 2.21 2.87
CA SER A 289 -14.20 2.00 2.76
C SER A 289 -13.78 0.71 3.47
N ALA A 290 -14.21 0.49 4.71
CA ALA A 290 -13.90 -0.72 5.47
C ALA A 290 -14.47 -2.00 4.80
N ILE A 291 -15.70 -1.94 4.27
CA ILE A 291 -16.31 -3.07 3.56
C ILE A 291 -15.54 -3.38 2.27
N ILE A 292 -15.20 -2.37 1.48
CA ILE A 292 -14.42 -2.51 0.25
C ILE A 292 -13.07 -3.17 0.56
N VAL A 293 -12.37 -2.66 1.57
CA VAL A 293 -11.08 -3.22 2.01
C VAL A 293 -11.23 -4.68 2.43
N ALA A 294 -12.26 -5.01 3.23
CA ALA A 294 -12.52 -6.38 3.67
C ALA A 294 -12.77 -7.33 2.48
N LEU A 295 -13.53 -6.88 1.48
CA LEU A 295 -13.77 -7.65 0.26
C LEU A 295 -12.47 -7.91 -0.52
N PHE A 296 -11.62 -6.89 -0.71
CA PHE A 296 -10.34 -7.04 -1.40
C PHE A 296 -9.36 -7.90 -0.62
N LEU A 297 -9.33 -7.80 0.72
CA LEU A 297 -8.50 -8.67 1.57
C LEU A 297 -8.95 -10.13 1.54
N ALA A 298 -10.24 -10.41 1.30
CA ALA A 298 -10.76 -11.76 1.17
C ALA A 298 -10.32 -12.45 -0.14
N VAL A 299 -10.03 -11.69 -1.21
CA VAL A 299 -9.68 -12.25 -2.53
C VAL A 299 -8.45 -13.19 -2.49
N PRO A 300 -7.30 -12.84 -1.88
CA PRO A 300 -6.15 -13.74 -1.80
C PRO A 300 -6.45 -15.02 -1.02
N TYR A 301 -7.27 -14.91 0.03
CA TYR A 301 -7.69 -16.06 0.84
C TYR A 301 -8.54 -17.02 0.02
N ILE A 302 -9.53 -16.52 -0.71
CA ILE A 302 -10.40 -17.31 -1.58
C ILE A 302 -9.59 -18.00 -2.69
N GLN A 303 -8.67 -17.27 -3.34
CA GLN A 303 -7.80 -17.81 -4.36
C GLN A 303 -6.88 -18.93 -3.83
N LYS A 304 -6.31 -18.75 -2.62
CA LYS A 304 -5.45 -19.76 -1.98
C LYS A 304 -6.26 -21.01 -1.62
N THR A 305 -7.46 -20.86 -1.11
CA THR A 305 -8.35 -21.95 -0.73
C THR A 305 -8.81 -22.73 -1.97
N SER A 306 -9.18 -22.04 -3.04
CA SER A 306 -9.54 -22.65 -4.33
C SER A 306 -8.40 -23.48 -4.91
N LYS A 307 -7.19 -22.92 -5.03
CA LYS A 307 -6.00 -23.64 -5.52
C LYS A 307 -5.66 -24.87 -4.66
N THR A 308 -5.84 -24.77 -3.34
CA THR A 308 -5.59 -25.89 -2.43
C THR A 308 -6.64 -26.98 -2.56
N SER A 309 -7.90 -26.63 -2.83
CA SER A 309 -8.99 -27.58 -3.08
C SER A 309 -8.74 -28.37 -4.36
N PHE A 310 -8.39 -27.74 -5.49
CA PHE A 310 -8.05 -28.43 -6.73
C PHE A 310 -6.83 -29.33 -6.58
N ARG A 311 -5.80 -28.90 -5.85
CA ARG A 311 -4.61 -29.74 -5.61
C ARG A 311 -4.92 -30.95 -4.72
N LYS A 312 -5.81 -30.80 -3.73
CA LYS A 312 -6.29 -31.92 -2.91
C LYS A 312 -7.15 -32.89 -3.73
N ALA A 313 -8.03 -32.37 -4.59
CA ALA A 313 -8.83 -33.20 -5.50
C ALA A 313 -7.94 -33.99 -6.46
N GLY A 314 -6.94 -33.34 -7.08
CA GLY A 314 -5.97 -34.00 -7.94
C GLY A 314 -5.15 -35.09 -7.23
N LYS A 315 -4.70 -34.87 -5.99
CA LYS A 315 -4.01 -35.88 -5.19
C LYS A 315 -4.92 -37.06 -4.82
N ARG A 316 -6.19 -36.80 -4.48
CA ARG A 316 -7.17 -37.87 -4.19
C ARG A 316 -7.44 -38.73 -5.42
N ALA A 317 -7.59 -38.11 -6.60
CA ALA A 317 -7.77 -38.83 -7.85
C ALA A 317 -6.54 -39.68 -8.22
N ALA A 318 -5.33 -39.15 -8.02
CA ALA A 318 -4.09 -39.90 -8.26
C ALA A 318 -3.93 -41.09 -7.30
N ASN A 319 -4.22 -40.90 -6.01
CA ASN A 319 -4.16 -42.01 -5.04
C ASN A 319 -5.22 -43.05 -5.33
N ALA A 320 -6.45 -42.68 -5.70
CA ALA A 320 -7.48 -43.63 -6.08
C ALA A 320 -7.08 -44.47 -7.32
N ALA A 321 -6.43 -43.86 -8.29
CA ALA A 321 -5.92 -44.58 -9.48
C ALA A 321 -4.77 -45.54 -9.12
N ILE A 322 -3.94 -45.22 -8.14
CA ILE A 322 -2.86 -46.12 -7.65
C ILE A 322 -3.48 -47.31 -6.92
N ASP A 323 -4.45 -47.06 -6.01
CA ASP A 323 -5.14 -48.12 -5.28
C ASP A 323 -5.88 -49.08 -6.23
N GLU A 324 -6.52 -48.57 -7.29
CA GLU A 324 -7.18 -49.37 -8.30
C GLU A 324 -6.19 -50.23 -9.11
N ALA A 325 -5.03 -49.68 -9.44
CA ALA A 325 -3.96 -50.41 -10.13
C ALA A 325 -3.37 -51.51 -9.24
N GLU A 326 -3.18 -51.29 -7.94
CA GLU A 326 -2.73 -52.31 -6.98
C GLU A 326 -3.77 -53.44 -6.84
N HIS A 327 -5.06 -53.10 -6.73
CA HIS A 327 -6.13 -54.10 -6.68
C HIS A 327 -6.22 -54.97 -7.95
N LEU A 328 -6.05 -54.35 -9.10
CA LEU A 328 -5.98 -55.08 -10.39
C LEU A 328 -4.76 -56.00 -10.44
N GLY A 329 -3.61 -55.50 -10.01
CA GLY A 329 -2.38 -56.29 -9.92
C GLY A 329 -2.49 -57.51 -9.02
N ALA A 330 -3.10 -57.32 -7.83
CA ALA A 330 -3.35 -58.40 -6.87
C ALA A 330 -4.37 -59.44 -7.41
N ALA A 331 -5.41 -58.97 -8.11
CA ALA A 331 -6.40 -59.88 -8.73
C ALA A 331 -5.76 -60.71 -9.87
N LEU A 332 -4.90 -60.12 -10.67
CA LEU A 332 -4.15 -60.84 -11.74
C LEU A 332 -3.17 -61.84 -11.13
N ALA A 333 -2.43 -61.49 -10.09
CA ALA A 333 -1.52 -62.42 -9.38
C ALA A 333 -2.25 -63.65 -8.82
N ASN A 334 -3.45 -63.45 -8.23
CA ASN A 334 -4.28 -64.52 -7.72
C ASN A 334 -4.87 -65.41 -8.84
N SER A 335 -5.17 -64.87 -10.01
CA SER A 335 -5.66 -65.62 -11.14
C SER A 335 -4.58 -66.51 -11.77
N VAL A 336 -3.33 -66.07 -11.73
CA VAL A 336 -2.17 -66.84 -12.25
C VAL A 336 -1.76 -67.97 -11.31
N ASN A 337 -1.94 -67.76 -9.97
CA ASN A 337 -1.62 -68.78 -8.94
C ASN A 337 -2.76 -69.75 -8.63
N SER A 338 -3.89 -69.69 -9.30
CA SER A 338 -4.98 -70.66 -9.13
C SER A 338 -4.60 -72.00 -9.84
N PRO A 339 -4.42 -73.11 -9.11
CA PRO A 339 -4.06 -74.36 -9.73
C PRO A 339 -5.18 -74.85 -10.66
N LYS A 340 -4.86 -75.09 -11.94
CA LYS A 340 -5.73 -75.79 -12.89
C LYS A 340 -6.19 -77.10 -12.22
N LYS A 341 -7.44 -77.20 -11.82
CA LYS A 341 -8.05 -78.46 -11.54
C LYS A 341 -8.15 -79.23 -12.85
N GLU A 342 -7.17 -80.08 -13.11
CA GLU A 342 -7.32 -81.10 -14.11
C GLU A 342 -8.46 -82.02 -13.72
N GLY A 343 -9.49 -82.05 -14.57
CA GLY A 343 -10.60 -82.96 -14.46
C GLY A 343 -10.19 -84.39 -14.78
N LYS A 344 -10.60 -85.29 -13.91
CA LYS A 344 -10.80 -86.71 -14.22
C LYS A 344 -12.27 -86.93 -14.50
#